data_e7bcef84eaee4e2bb6fcd2dad08bbb6c
#
_entry.id   e7bcef84eaee4e2bb6fcd2dad08bbb6c
#
_cell.length_a   1.000
_cell.length_b   1.000
_cell.length_c   1.000
_cell.angle_alpha   90.00
_cell.angle_beta   90.00
_cell.angle_gamma   90.00
#
_symmetry.space_group_name_H-M   'P 1'
#
loop_
_entity.id
_entity.type
_entity.pdbx_description
1 polymer ?
#
loop_
_entity_poly.entity_id
_entity_poly.type
_entity_poly.pdbx_seq_one_letter_code
_entity_poly.pdbx_strand_id
1 'polypeptide(L)'
;MTLAPYACDPAQSRGRRFAEPAAPTRSDFQRDRDRIVHSTAFRRLVYKTKVFLNHEGDLFRTRLTHSLEVAQLGRSIARSLHLNEDLVEAIALAHDLGHTPFGHAGQDALNDCLKQHNPLSAGFEHNLQSLRVVDSLEERYPAYDGLNLTFETREGILKHCSRRNARQIEAREPDGVARRFVDQKPNGPHWRQPGLEAQLANLADEIAYNAHDIDDGVRSGLLTMAQLQDVELVDQYSFEARQQHPGLQGRRWLFETIRLMLSAQVYDVMDATRAALGQALPGDVQAVRQSAALGRVRKVNGAIS
;
A
#
# COMPACT_ATOMS: atom_id res chain seq x y z
N MET A 1 11.26 -8.74 18.45
CA MET A 1 10.12 -9.65 18.27
C MET A 1 10.58 -10.76 17.35
N THR A 2 10.25 -12.03 17.62
CA THR A 2 10.62 -13.14 16.72
C THR A 2 9.64 -13.14 15.56
N LEU A 3 10.15 -13.15 14.32
CA LEU A 3 9.34 -13.24 13.11
C LEU A 3 8.71 -14.63 12.99
N ALA A 4 7.52 -14.69 12.42
CA ALA A 4 6.89 -15.95 12.05
C ALA A 4 7.66 -16.62 10.87
N PRO A 5 7.60 -17.96 10.71
CA PRO A 5 8.30 -18.64 9.61
C PRO A 5 7.90 -18.16 8.21
N TYR A 6 6.67 -17.69 8.07
CA TYR A 6 6.10 -17.19 6.83
C TYR A 6 6.35 -15.70 6.58
N ALA A 7 6.98 -14.98 7.52
CA ALA A 7 7.34 -13.58 7.38
C ALA A 7 8.60 -13.40 6.53
N CYS A 8 8.72 -12.25 5.87
CA CYS A 8 9.94 -11.88 5.16
C CYS A 8 11.07 -11.58 6.16
N ASP A 9 12.05 -12.47 6.24
CA ASP A 9 13.25 -12.27 7.05
C ASP A 9 14.30 -11.53 6.22
N PRO A 10 14.85 -10.39 6.70
CA PRO A 10 15.91 -9.68 5.99
C PRO A 10 17.17 -10.52 5.76
N ALA A 11 17.43 -11.52 6.60
CA ALA A 11 18.55 -12.47 6.41
C ALA A 11 18.33 -13.43 5.23
N GLN A 12 17.07 -13.61 4.79
CA GLN A 12 16.66 -14.45 3.66
C GLN A 12 16.17 -13.63 2.46
N SER A 13 16.40 -12.30 2.48
CA SER A 13 16.03 -11.42 1.37
C SER A 13 16.71 -11.86 0.07
N ARG A 14 16.01 -11.70 -1.05
CA ARG A 14 16.58 -11.84 -2.38
C ARG A 14 17.60 -10.75 -2.71
N GLY A 15 17.77 -9.77 -1.81
CA GLY A 15 18.80 -8.76 -1.87
C GLY A 15 18.46 -7.60 -2.78
N ARG A 16 19.51 -6.88 -3.18
CA ARG A 16 19.49 -5.64 -3.94
C ARG A 16 20.03 -5.88 -5.36
N ARG A 17 19.66 -4.98 -6.28
CA ARG A 17 20.19 -5.04 -7.67
C ARG A 17 21.70 -4.80 -7.72
N PHE A 18 22.19 -3.89 -6.89
CA PHE A 18 23.60 -3.59 -6.76
C PHE A 18 24.08 -4.04 -5.38
N ALA A 19 25.15 -4.85 -5.36
CA ALA A 19 25.71 -5.36 -4.11
C ALA A 19 26.27 -4.22 -3.26
N GLU A 20 26.01 -4.25 -1.97
CA GLU A 20 26.49 -3.28 -0.99
C GLU A 20 26.86 -3.97 0.31
N PRO A 21 27.81 -3.42 1.08
CA PRO A 21 28.10 -3.91 2.41
C PRO A 21 26.87 -3.84 3.33
N ALA A 22 26.73 -4.83 4.21
CA ALA A 22 25.72 -4.80 5.26
C ALA A 22 25.93 -3.60 6.19
N ALA A 23 24.86 -3.00 6.67
CA ALA A 23 24.97 -1.94 7.67
C ALA A 23 25.23 -2.55 9.06
N PRO A 24 26.10 -1.94 9.89
CA PRO A 24 26.46 -2.51 11.20
C PRO A 24 25.27 -2.65 12.18
N THR A 25 24.26 -1.80 12.06
CA THR A 25 23.20 -1.66 13.07
C THR A 25 21.78 -1.71 12.51
N ARG A 26 21.62 -1.86 11.19
CA ARG A 26 20.31 -1.81 10.52
C ARG A 26 20.13 -3.00 9.61
N SER A 27 18.94 -3.59 9.63
CA SER A 27 18.51 -4.58 8.64
C SER A 27 18.39 -3.95 7.24
N ASP A 28 18.33 -4.77 6.21
CA ASP A 28 18.13 -4.28 4.84
C ASP A 28 16.80 -3.59 4.66
N PHE A 29 15.74 -4.04 5.31
CA PHE A 29 14.43 -3.39 5.25
C PHE A 29 14.40 -2.06 6.00
N GLN A 30 15.12 -1.92 7.11
CA GLN A 30 15.31 -0.62 7.77
C GLN A 30 16.06 0.35 6.87
N ARG A 31 17.09 -0.13 6.16
CA ARG A 31 17.81 0.70 5.17
C ARG A 31 16.89 1.14 4.03
N ASP A 32 15.98 0.28 3.58
CA ASP A 32 15.01 0.63 2.53
C ASP A 32 14.09 1.75 3.00
N ARG A 33 13.49 1.61 4.19
CA ARG A 33 12.68 2.65 4.80
C ARG A 33 13.42 3.98 4.88
N ASP A 34 14.63 3.98 5.41
CA ASP A 34 15.44 5.18 5.56
C ASP A 34 15.73 5.83 4.18
N ARG A 35 16.05 5.05 3.15
CA ARG A 35 16.28 5.53 1.78
C ARG A 35 15.04 6.19 1.19
N ILE A 36 13.87 5.60 1.41
CA ILE A 36 12.59 6.14 0.96
C ILE A 36 12.30 7.47 1.66
N VAL A 37 12.36 7.53 2.98
CA VAL A 37 12.09 8.75 3.77
C VAL A 37 13.02 9.90 3.36
N HIS A 38 14.26 9.59 3.05
CA HIS A 38 15.23 10.60 2.62
C HIS A 38 15.18 10.93 1.14
N SER A 39 14.35 10.27 0.32
CA SER A 39 14.24 10.52 -1.12
C SER A 39 13.57 11.87 -1.42
N THR A 40 13.85 12.40 -2.61
CA THR A 40 13.20 13.61 -3.12
C THR A 40 11.73 13.35 -3.43
N ALA A 41 11.42 12.18 -3.97
CA ALA A 41 10.06 11.78 -4.31
C ALA A 41 9.16 11.70 -3.07
N PHE A 42 9.65 11.17 -1.93
CA PHE A 42 8.90 11.11 -0.69
C PHE A 42 8.53 12.51 -0.17
N ARG A 43 9.48 13.45 -0.17
CA ARG A 43 9.19 14.84 0.21
C ARG A 43 8.15 15.51 -0.69
N ARG A 44 8.13 15.17 -1.98
CA ARG A 44 7.14 15.70 -2.93
C ARG A 44 5.71 15.21 -2.68
N LEU A 45 5.50 14.14 -1.91
CA LEU A 45 4.16 13.66 -1.56
C LEU A 45 3.34 14.71 -0.79
N VAL A 46 3.99 15.65 -0.11
CA VAL A 46 3.29 16.76 0.57
C VAL A 46 2.54 17.67 -0.41
N TYR A 47 2.98 17.75 -1.65
CA TYR A 47 2.35 18.57 -2.70
C TYR A 47 1.42 17.79 -3.62
N LYS A 48 1.31 16.47 -3.43
CA LYS A 48 0.40 15.62 -4.21
C LYS A 48 -0.91 15.46 -3.44
N THR A 49 -2.00 15.84 -4.09
CA THR A 49 -3.35 15.68 -3.54
C THR A 49 -3.69 14.20 -3.36
N LYS A 50 -4.40 13.88 -2.28
CA LYS A 50 -5.05 12.56 -2.15
C LYS A 50 -6.36 12.57 -2.94
N VAL A 51 -7.32 13.39 -2.54
CA VAL A 51 -8.61 13.62 -3.22
C VAL A 51 -8.82 15.13 -3.44
N PHE A 52 -8.67 15.94 -2.40
CA PHE A 52 -8.90 17.40 -2.43
C PHE A 52 -7.62 18.19 -2.57
N LEU A 53 -7.72 19.36 -3.18
CA LEU A 53 -6.59 20.27 -3.37
C LEU A 53 -6.24 20.99 -2.05
N ASN A 54 -4.98 20.98 -1.68
CA ASN A 54 -4.53 21.56 -0.40
C ASN A 54 -4.74 23.07 -0.28
N HIS A 55 -4.83 23.79 -1.41
CA HIS A 55 -5.09 25.24 -1.39
C HIS A 55 -6.56 25.57 -1.08
N GLU A 56 -7.46 24.61 -1.09
CA GLU A 56 -8.85 24.77 -0.65
C GLU A 56 -9.01 24.60 0.87
N GLY A 57 -7.95 24.19 1.57
CA GLY A 57 -7.89 24.07 3.02
C GLY A 57 -6.67 23.29 3.49
N ASP A 58 -5.95 23.83 4.47
CA ASP A 58 -4.72 23.27 5.02
C ASP A 58 -4.93 21.98 5.82
N LEU A 59 -6.19 21.60 6.05
CA LEU A 59 -6.57 20.40 6.81
C LEU A 59 -6.87 19.18 5.94
N PHE A 60 -6.88 19.31 4.60
CA PHE A 60 -7.04 18.17 3.71
C PHE A 60 -5.78 17.30 3.66
N ARG A 61 -5.97 16.00 3.55
CA ARG A 61 -4.85 15.05 3.54
C ARG A 61 -4.05 15.14 2.26
N THR A 62 -2.73 15.21 2.43
CA THR A 62 -1.77 15.00 1.35
C THR A 62 -1.45 13.51 1.21
N ARG A 63 -0.83 13.12 0.08
CA ARG A 63 -0.32 11.75 -0.06
C ARG A 63 0.76 11.42 0.97
N LEU A 64 1.51 12.41 1.47
CA LEU A 64 2.48 12.20 2.54
C LEU A 64 1.81 11.74 3.84
N THR A 65 0.80 12.48 4.31
CA THR A 65 0.08 12.14 5.54
C THR A 65 -0.65 10.82 5.41
N HIS A 66 -1.27 10.56 4.25
CA HIS A 66 -1.87 9.28 3.93
C HIS A 66 -0.86 8.13 4.04
N SER A 67 0.31 8.21 3.38
CA SER A 67 1.33 7.15 3.44
C SER A 67 1.83 6.89 4.86
N LEU A 68 1.93 7.92 5.70
CA LEU A 68 2.28 7.77 7.12
C LEU A 68 1.19 7.02 7.91
N GLU A 69 -0.09 7.34 7.68
CA GLU A 69 -1.21 6.65 8.33
C GLU A 69 -1.30 5.18 7.88
N VAL A 70 -1.12 4.91 6.57
CA VAL A 70 -1.02 3.52 6.04
C VAL A 70 0.11 2.75 6.71
N ALA A 71 1.29 3.36 6.83
CA ALA A 71 2.43 2.73 7.49
C ALA A 71 2.15 2.42 8.97
N GLN A 72 1.50 3.32 9.68
CA GLN A 72 1.12 3.14 11.09
C GLN A 72 0.12 1.99 11.26
N LEU A 73 -0.93 1.93 10.43
CA LEU A 73 -1.92 0.84 10.45
C LEU A 73 -1.26 -0.50 10.10
N GLY A 74 -0.51 -0.52 8.99
CA GLY A 74 0.17 -1.73 8.52
C GLY A 74 1.14 -2.30 9.55
N ARG A 75 1.94 -1.46 10.21
CA ARG A 75 2.85 -1.89 11.29
C ARG A 75 2.09 -2.48 12.49
N SER A 76 0.97 -1.89 12.88
CA SER A 76 0.16 -2.40 13.99
C SER A 76 -0.35 -3.82 13.70
N ILE A 77 -0.83 -4.06 12.48
CA ILE A 77 -1.28 -5.38 12.04
C ILE A 77 -0.09 -6.34 11.91
N ALA A 78 1.02 -5.91 11.30
CA ALA A 78 2.22 -6.71 11.13
C ALA A 78 2.77 -7.23 12.46
N ARG A 79 2.83 -6.37 13.46
CA ARG A 79 3.25 -6.72 14.83
C ARG A 79 2.37 -7.82 15.42
N SER A 80 1.06 -7.72 15.25
CA SER A 80 0.08 -8.70 15.75
C SER A 80 0.18 -10.05 15.05
N LEU A 81 0.68 -10.08 13.81
CA LEU A 81 0.85 -11.28 12.98
C LEU A 81 2.30 -11.79 12.94
N HIS A 82 3.20 -11.21 13.74
CA HIS A 82 4.64 -11.52 13.73
C HIS A 82 5.31 -11.37 12.36
N LEU A 83 4.83 -10.43 11.53
CA LEU A 83 5.42 -10.06 10.24
C LEU A 83 6.51 -9.00 10.42
N ASN A 84 7.26 -8.73 9.37
CA ASN A 84 8.32 -7.73 9.38
C ASN A 84 7.76 -6.31 9.28
N GLU A 85 7.73 -5.59 10.40
CA GLU A 85 7.20 -4.22 10.48
C GLU A 85 7.98 -3.23 9.61
N ASP A 86 9.31 -3.35 9.52
CA ASP A 86 10.14 -2.44 8.73
C ASP A 86 9.86 -2.57 7.23
N LEU A 87 9.61 -3.80 6.75
CA LEU A 87 9.25 -4.04 5.36
C LEU A 87 7.86 -3.47 5.04
N VAL A 88 6.86 -3.70 5.91
CA VAL A 88 5.52 -3.12 5.73
C VAL A 88 5.60 -1.61 5.69
N GLU A 89 6.36 -1.00 6.60
CA GLU A 89 6.55 0.46 6.63
C GLU A 89 7.23 0.97 5.36
N ALA A 90 8.31 0.32 4.91
CA ALA A 90 9.00 0.71 3.68
C ALA A 90 8.08 0.67 2.46
N ILE A 91 7.29 -0.40 2.30
CA ILE A 91 6.32 -0.53 1.20
C ILE A 91 5.24 0.56 1.30
N ALA A 92 4.66 0.75 2.50
CA ALA A 92 3.60 1.73 2.73
C ALA A 92 4.06 3.17 2.46
N LEU A 93 5.30 3.54 2.81
CA LEU A 93 5.85 4.86 2.53
C LEU A 93 6.17 5.08 1.05
N ALA A 94 6.41 4.01 0.29
CA ALA A 94 6.83 4.11 -1.11
C ALA A 94 5.73 3.89 -2.14
N HIS A 95 4.57 3.34 -1.75
CA HIS A 95 3.55 2.89 -2.69
C HIS A 95 3.01 4.02 -3.60
N ASP A 96 2.95 5.25 -3.09
CA ASP A 96 2.37 6.42 -3.77
C ASP A 96 3.41 7.32 -4.46
N LEU A 97 4.71 6.97 -4.47
CA LEU A 97 5.79 7.83 -5.01
C LEU A 97 5.58 8.21 -6.49
N GLY A 98 4.98 7.33 -7.26
CA GLY A 98 4.76 7.51 -8.70
C GLY A 98 3.43 8.19 -9.07
N HIS A 99 2.57 8.53 -8.13
CA HIS A 99 1.33 9.22 -8.44
C HIS A 99 1.54 10.58 -9.09
N THR A 100 0.65 10.91 -10.04
CA THR A 100 0.57 12.23 -10.67
C THR A 100 -0.04 13.27 -9.72
N PRO A 101 0.17 14.58 -9.96
CA PRO A 101 -0.74 15.60 -9.43
C PRO A 101 -2.19 15.29 -9.84
N PHE A 102 -3.15 15.68 -9.00
CA PHE A 102 -4.60 15.48 -9.22
C PHE A 102 -5.05 14.00 -9.22
N GLY A 103 -4.31 13.12 -8.55
CA GLY A 103 -4.70 11.72 -8.33
C GLY A 103 -4.96 10.94 -9.61
N HIS A 104 -6.06 10.16 -9.63
CA HIS A 104 -6.44 9.35 -10.79
C HIS A 104 -6.83 10.17 -12.01
N ALA A 105 -7.52 11.32 -11.83
CA ALA A 105 -7.86 12.20 -12.94
C ALA A 105 -6.61 12.70 -13.68
N GLY A 106 -5.55 13.08 -12.94
CA GLY A 106 -4.27 13.44 -13.52
C GLY A 106 -3.56 12.28 -14.21
N GLN A 107 -3.68 11.07 -13.66
CA GLN A 107 -3.16 9.86 -14.30
C GLN A 107 -3.84 9.59 -15.64
N ASP A 108 -5.17 9.62 -15.67
CA ASP A 108 -5.97 9.31 -16.86
C ASP A 108 -5.69 10.33 -17.96
N ALA A 109 -5.68 11.62 -17.63
CA ALA A 109 -5.33 12.68 -18.57
C ALA A 109 -3.91 12.49 -19.14
N LEU A 110 -2.91 12.19 -18.31
CA LEU A 110 -1.54 11.94 -18.75
C LEU A 110 -1.45 10.69 -19.62
N ASN A 111 -2.13 9.61 -19.24
CA ASN A 111 -2.18 8.38 -20.01
C ASN A 111 -2.78 8.60 -21.42
N ASP A 112 -3.86 9.36 -21.52
CA ASP A 112 -4.52 9.67 -22.76
C ASP A 112 -3.66 10.56 -23.65
N CYS A 113 -3.05 11.62 -23.10
CA CYS A 113 -2.11 12.46 -23.83
C CYS A 113 -0.92 11.65 -24.39
N LEU A 114 -0.35 10.76 -23.58
CA LEU A 114 0.77 9.92 -24.03
C LEU A 114 0.37 8.99 -25.18
N LYS A 115 -0.83 8.38 -25.12
CA LYS A 115 -1.34 7.50 -26.17
C LYS A 115 -1.72 8.27 -27.45
N GLN A 116 -2.27 9.47 -27.32
CA GLN A 116 -2.55 10.35 -28.46
C GLN A 116 -1.28 10.80 -29.17
N HIS A 117 -0.24 11.19 -28.41
CA HIS A 117 1.03 11.61 -28.96
C HIS A 117 1.81 10.45 -29.61
N ASN A 118 1.75 9.27 -29.01
CA ASN A 118 2.38 8.04 -29.50
C ASN A 118 1.46 6.83 -29.29
N PRO A 119 0.75 6.38 -30.35
CA PRO A 119 -0.15 5.21 -30.26
C PRO A 119 0.54 3.90 -29.82
N LEU A 120 1.87 3.81 -29.96
CA LEU A 120 2.65 2.68 -29.50
C LEU A 120 3.06 2.80 -28.01
N SER A 121 2.78 3.93 -27.38
CA SER A 121 3.06 4.14 -25.95
C SER A 121 2.35 3.10 -25.10
N ALA A 122 3.02 2.65 -24.04
CA ALA A 122 2.40 1.83 -22.99
C ALA A 122 1.40 2.63 -22.11
N GLY A 123 1.37 3.96 -22.29
CA GLY A 123 0.62 4.87 -21.44
C GLY A 123 1.34 5.16 -20.11
N PHE A 124 0.58 5.65 -19.16
CA PHE A 124 1.05 5.94 -17.81
C PHE A 124 0.33 5.05 -16.78
N GLU A 125 1.09 4.53 -15.83
CA GLU A 125 0.61 3.75 -14.68
C GLU A 125 1.44 4.13 -13.45
N HIS A 126 0.78 4.57 -12.38
CA HIS A 126 1.46 5.13 -11.20
C HIS A 126 2.31 4.09 -10.44
N ASN A 127 1.89 2.81 -10.39
CA ASN A 127 2.69 1.77 -9.73
C ASN A 127 4.01 1.53 -10.48
N LEU A 128 3.95 1.53 -11.81
CA LEU A 128 5.13 1.41 -12.64
C LEU A 128 6.05 2.64 -12.51
N GLN A 129 5.44 3.82 -12.38
CA GLN A 129 6.18 5.05 -12.12
C GLN A 129 6.79 5.05 -10.70
N SER A 130 6.10 4.50 -9.69
CA SER A 130 6.68 4.33 -8.33
C SER A 130 7.93 3.45 -8.39
N LEU A 131 7.87 2.32 -9.10
CA LEU A 131 9.03 1.46 -9.30
C LEU A 131 10.15 2.20 -10.06
N ARG A 132 9.81 2.94 -11.13
CA ARG A 132 10.79 3.72 -11.89
C ARG A 132 11.47 4.80 -11.05
N VAL A 133 10.74 5.46 -10.15
CA VAL A 133 11.29 6.44 -9.22
C VAL A 133 12.36 5.81 -8.34
N VAL A 134 12.07 4.68 -7.71
CA VAL A 134 13.00 4.04 -6.78
C VAL A 134 14.13 3.29 -7.47
N ASP A 135 13.95 2.86 -8.72
CA ASP A 135 14.94 2.09 -9.46
C ASP A 135 15.89 2.95 -10.30
N SER A 136 15.46 4.18 -10.71
CA SER A 136 16.19 4.91 -11.75
C SER A 136 16.16 6.43 -11.65
N LEU A 137 15.15 7.06 -11.00
CA LEU A 137 14.98 8.51 -11.08
C LEU A 137 15.51 9.27 -9.87
N GLU A 138 15.75 8.60 -8.75
CA GLU A 138 16.43 9.22 -7.61
C GLU A 138 17.94 9.22 -7.83
N GLU A 139 18.53 10.40 -7.81
CA GLU A 139 19.97 10.61 -8.00
C GLU A 139 20.62 10.85 -6.63
N ARG A 140 20.90 9.78 -5.89
CA ARG A 140 21.34 9.89 -4.49
C ARG A 140 22.68 9.24 -4.20
N TYR A 141 23.05 8.23 -4.98
CA TYR A 141 24.22 7.41 -4.77
C TYR A 141 25.17 7.49 -5.95
N PRO A 142 26.50 7.61 -5.71
CA PRO A 142 27.46 7.80 -6.81
C PRO A 142 27.66 6.56 -7.67
N ALA A 143 27.28 5.38 -7.17
CA ALA A 143 27.58 4.10 -7.84
C ALA A 143 26.41 3.57 -8.69
N TYR A 144 25.21 4.11 -8.54
CA TYR A 144 24.02 3.64 -9.25
C TYR A 144 22.89 4.68 -9.22
N ASP A 145 21.99 4.59 -10.17
CA ASP A 145 20.75 5.33 -10.21
C ASP A 145 19.72 4.69 -9.27
N GLY A 146 18.79 5.50 -8.76
CA GLY A 146 17.72 5.06 -7.87
C GLY A 146 18.15 4.88 -6.42
N LEU A 147 17.33 4.15 -5.66
CA LEU A 147 17.52 3.91 -4.23
C LEU A 147 18.13 2.55 -3.91
N ASN A 148 18.26 1.66 -4.89
CA ASN A 148 18.76 0.29 -4.72
C ASN A 148 18.05 -0.45 -3.58
N LEU A 149 16.70 -0.49 -3.62
CA LEU A 149 15.88 -1.17 -2.62
C LEU A 149 15.96 -2.68 -2.78
N THR A 150 15.61 -3.42 -1.73
CA THR A 150 15.51 -4.87 -1.76
C THR A 150 14.42 -5.35 -2.71
N PHE A 151 14.51 -6.60 -3.13
CA PHE A 151 13.52 -7.26 -3.96
C PHE A 151 12.12 -7.18 -3.34
N GLU A 152 12.00 -7.48 -2.06
CA GLU A 152 10.75 -7.55 -1.32
C GLU A 152 10.05 -6.17 -1.25
N THR A 153 10.80 -5.11 -1.01
CA THR A 153 10.27 -3.73 -1.02
C THR A 153 9.81 -3.33 -2.41
N ARG A 154 10.60 -3.61 -3.46
CA ARG A 154 10.26 -3.33 -4.85
C ARG A 154 9.04 -4.13 -5.33
N GLU A 155 8.95 -5.42 -4.94
CA GLU A 155 7.80 -6.28 -5.22
C GLU A 155 6.52 -5.73 -4.58
N GLY A 156 6.61 -5.20 -3.36
CA GLY A 156 5.50 -4.56 -2.66
C GLY A 156 5.08 -3.23 -3.29
N ILE A 157 6.03 -2.43 -3.77
CA ILE A 157 5.74 -1.18 -4.50
C ILE A 157 5.01 -1.46 -5.82
N LEU A 158 5.36 -2.53 -6.52
CA LEU A 158 4.70 -2.93 -7.76
C LEU A 158 3.39 -3.69 -7.46
N LYS A 159 2.39 -2.98 -6.91
CA LYS A 159 1.09 -3.54 -6.51
C LYS A 159 0.33 -4.19 -7.66
N HIS A 160 0.25 -3.46 -8.78
CA HIS A 160 -0.45 -3.82 -9.99
C HIS A 160 0.47 -3.62 -11.18
N CYS A 161 0.34 -4.46 -12.19
CA CYS A 161 1.11 -4.32 -13.42
C CYS A 161 0.37 -5.01 -14.57
N SER A 162 0.25 -4.32 -15.72
CA SER A 162 -0.27 -4.97 -16.92
C SER A 162 0.69 -6.06 -17.41
N ARG A 163 0.17 -7.11 -18.04
CA ARG A 163 1.00 -8.18 -18.63
C ARG A 163 2.04 -7.64 -19.62
N ARG A 164 1.68 -6.60 -20.38
CA ARG A 164 2.59 -5.96 -21.34
C ARG A 164 3.77 -5.36 -20.61
N ASN A 165 3.51 -4.56 -19.58
CA ASN A 165 4.53 -3.91 -18.77
C ASN A 165 5.38 -4.93 -18.01
N ALA A 166 4.74 -5.97 -17.46
CA ALA A 166 5.43 -7.05 -16.75
C ALA A 166 6.44 -7.75 -17.66
N ARG A 167 6.08 -8.08 -18.92
CA ARG A 167 7.00 -8.69 -19.87
C ARG A 167 8.19 -7.80 -20.22
N GLN A 168 7.98 -6.49 -20.31
CA GLN A 168 9.08 -5.54 -20.56
C GLN A 168 10.05 -5.43 -19.39
N ILE A 169 9.54 -5.46 -18.14
CA ILE A 169 10.38 -5.45 -16.95
C ILE A 169 11.13 -6.78 -16.84
N GLU A 170 10.44 -7.90 -17.02
CA GLU A 170 11.00 -9.23 -16.90
C GLU A 170 12.08 -9.51 -17.95
N ALA A 171 11.97 -8.93 -19.16
CA ALA A 171 13.01 -9.01 -20.17
C ALA A 171 14.32 -8.32 -19.76
N ARG A 172 14.25 -7.33 -18.87
CA ARG A 172 15.43 -6.59 -18.34
C ARG A 172 15.96 -7.19 -17.03
N GLU A 173 15.10 -7.82 -16.28
CA GLU A 173 15.37 -8.40 -14.95
C GLU A 173 14.68 -9.76 -14.84
N PRO A 174 15.26 -10.83 -15.44
CA PRO A 174 14.67 -12.16 -15.40
C PRO A 174 14.46 -12.65 -13.95
N ASP A 175 13.30 -13.26 -13.69
CA ASP A 175 12.84 -13.61 -12.34
C ASP A 175 12.76 -12.41 -11.36
N GLY A 176 12.62 -11.21 -11.92
CA GLY A 176 12.47 -9.96 -11.19
C GLY A 176 11.09 -9.78 -10.54
N VAL A 177 10.84 -8.55 -10.05
CA VAL A 177 9.61 -8.21 -9.31
C VAL A 177 8.34 -8.28 -10.15
N ALA A 178 8.46 -8.24 -11.47
CA ALA A 178 7.32 -8.31 -12.39
C ALA A 178 6.93 -9.75 -12.76
N ARG A 179 7.72 -10.77 -12.41
CA ARG A 179 7.49 -12.16 -12.80
C ARG A 179 6.08 -12.65 -12.48
N ARG A 180 5.55 -12.32 -11.31
CA ARG A 180 4.20 -12.71 -10.90
C ARG A 180 3.08 -12.22 -11.81
N PHE A 181 3.31 -11.17 -12.61
CA PHE A 181 2.33 -10.57 -13.51
C PHE A 181 2.43 -11.07 -14.95
N VAL A 182 3.53 -11.74 -15.32
CA VAL A 182 3.76 -12.22 -16.71
C VAL A 182 2.78 -13.31 -17.08
N ASP A 183 2.52 -14.25 -16.17
CA ASP A 183 1.71 -15.45 -16.40
C ASP A 183 0.44 -15.45 -15.52
N GLN A 184 -0.26 -14.31 -15.48
CA GLN A 184 -1.46 -14.15 -14.66
C GLN A 184 -2.64 -15.00 -15.16
N LYS A 185 -2.63 -16.29 -14.86
CA LYS A 185 -3.86 -17.07 -14.78
C LYS A 185 -4.16 -17.26 -13.29
N PRO A 186 -5.25 -16.69 -12.75
CA PRO A 186 -5.68 -16.98 -11.38
C PRO A 186 -5.71 -18.51 -11.20
N ASN A 187 -5.03 -19.01 -10.17
CA ASN A 187 -4.88 -20.45 -9.88
C ASN A 187 -4.10 -21.27 -10.95
N GLY A 188 -3.38 -20.64 -11.86
CA GLY A 188 -2.47 -21.34 -12.77
C GLY A 188 -1.19 -21.80 -12.06
N PRO A 189 -0.42 -22.76 -12.64
CA PRO A 189 0.78 -23.33 -12.02
C PRO A 189 1.91 -22.32 -11.77
N HIS A 190 1.82 -21.13 -12.35
CA HIS A 190 2.79 -20.05 -12.18
C HIS A 190 2.22 -18.84 -11.44
N TRP A 191 1.02 -18.97 -10.89
CA TRP A 191 0.42 -17.88 -10.12
C TRP A 191 1.20 -17.69 -8.81
N ARG A 192 1.66 -16.48 -8.56
CA ARG A 192 2.41 -16.13 -7.36
C ARG A 192 1.83 -14.88 -6.73
N GLN A 193 1.72 -14.90 -5.41
CA GLN A 193 1.45 -13.73 -4.58
C GLN A 193 2.76 -13.10 -4.12
N PRO A 194 2.77 -11.81 -3.75
CA PRO A 194 3.89 -11.26 -3.00
C PRO A 194 3.90 -11.83 -1.57
N GLY A 195 4.96 -11.50 -0.81
CA GLY A 195 4.99 -11.78 0.63
C GLY A 195 3.80 -11.18 1.38
N LEU A 196 3.50 -11.69 2.57
CA LEU A 196 2.37 -11.20 3.37
C LEU A 196 2.50 -9.73 3.73
N GLU A 197 3.71 -9.22 3.93
CA GLU A 197 3.97 -7.81 4.21
C GLU A 197 3.46 -6.90 3.09
N ALA A 198 3.67 -7.29 1.84
CA ALA A 198 3.18 -6.54 0.68
C ALA A 198 1.65 -6.64 0.53
N GLN A 199 1.08 -7.81 0.79
CA GLN A 199 -0.37 -8.01 0.80
C GLN A 199 -1.02 -7.16 1.90
N LEU A 200 -0.41 -7.14 3.09
CA LEU A 200 -0.87 -6.35 4.22
C LEU A 200 -0.81 -4.85 3.96
N ALA A 201 0.29 -4.37 3.35
CA ALA A 201 0.41 -2.96 3.00
C ALA A 201 -0.73 -2.49 2.07
N ASN A 202 -1.18 -3.36 1.15
CA ASN A 202 -2.33 -3.11 0.29
C ASN A 202 -3.64 -2.94 1.08
N LEU A 203 -3.89 -3.85 2.04
CA LEU A 203 -5.10 -3.80 2.86
C LEU A 203 -5.09 -2.58 3.79
N ALA A 204 -3.94 -2.26 4.37
CA ALA A 204 -3.79 -1.07 5.19
C ALA A 204 -4.06 0.22 4.41
N ASP A 205 -3.65 0.26 3.12
CA ASP A 205 -3.96 1.36 2.20
C ASP A 205 -5.49 1.48 1.95
N GLU A 206 -6.18 0.35 1.66
CA GLU A 206 -7.64 0.33 1.45
C GLU A 206 -8.39 0.81 2.71
N ILE A 207 -8.01 0.36 3.90
CA ILE A 207 -8.63 0.77 5.17
C ILE A 207 -8.41 2.27 5.42
N ALA A 208 -7.18 2.75 5.26
CA ALA A 208 -6.84 4.17 5.43
C ALA A 208 -7.58 5.03 4.41
N TYR A 209 -7.62 4.60 3.15
CA TYR A 209 -8.29 5.30 2.06
C TYR A 209 -9.76 5.57 2.39
N ASN A 210 -10.52 4.53 2.77
CA ASN A 210 -11.93 4.65 3.09
C ASN A 210 -12.18 5.64 4.24
N ALA A 211 -11.38 5.56 5.31
CA ALA A 211 -11.49 6.47 6.44
C ALA A 211 -11.19 7.93 6.07
N HIS A 212 -10.20 8.13 5.20
CA HIS A 212 -9.79 9.47 4.74
C HIS A 212 -10.83 10.09 3.84
N ASP A 213 -11.43 9.32 2.94
CA ASP A 213 -12.44 9.82 2.01
C ASP A 213 -13.71 10.24 2.75
N ILE A 214 -14.08 9.52 3.83
CA ILE A 214 -15.19 9.92 4.70
C ILE A 214 -14.88 11.25 5.40
N ASP A 215 -13.72 11.39 6.04
CA ASP A 215 -13.36 12.62 6.76
C ASP A 215 -13.25 13.82 5.80
N ASP A 216 -12.50 13.66 4.72
CA ASP A 216 -12.28 14.73 3.75
C ASP A 216 -13.59 15.08 2.97
N GLY A 217 -14.43 14.07 2.67
CA GLY A 217 -15.74 14.27 2.02
C GLY A 217 -16.71 15.07 2.89
N VAL A 218 -16.77 14.79 4.20
CA VAL A 218 -17.59 15.57 5.13
C VAL A 218 -16.99 16.95 5.35
N ARG A 219 -15.68 17.04 5.48
CA ARG A 219 -14.95 18.31 5.68
C ARG A 219 -15.15 19.28 4.51
N SER A 220 -15.15 18.78 3.28
CA SER A 220 -15.37 19.59 2.07
C SER A 220 -16.83 19.98 1.87
N GLY A 221 -17.77 19.37 2.60
CA GLY A 221 -19.19 19.58 2.42
C GLY A 221 -19.81 18.82 1.24
N LEU A 222 -19.03 17.98 0.54
CA LEU A 222 -19.54 17.10 -0.52
C LEU A 222 -20.39 15.95 0.03
N LEU A 223 -20.09 15.51 1.25
CA LEU A 223 -20.85 14.49 1.96
C LEU A 223 -21.42 15.04 3.26
N THR A 224 -22.60 14.57 3.59
CA THR A 224 -23.25 14.81 4.89
C THR A 224 -23.27 13.52 5.70
N MET A 225 -23.32 13.64 7.03
CA MET A 225 -23.49 12.46 7.90
C MET A 225 -24.78 11.69 7.59
N ALA A 226 -25.84 12.37 7.14
CA ALA A 226 -27.09 11.71 6.74
C ALA A 226 -26.90 10.80 5.52
N GLN A 227 -26.17 11.26 4.50
CA GLN A 227 -25.82 10.44 3.33
C GLN A 227 -24.91 9.27 3.69
N LEU A 228 -23.96 9.49 4.59
CA LEU A 228 -23.05 8.42 5.03
C LEU A 228 -23.78 7.31 5.80
N GLN A 229 -24.89 7.61 6.48
CA GLN A 229 -25.73 6.61 7.15
C GLN A 229 -26.46 5.67 6.17
N ASP A 230 -26.54 6.00 4.87
CA ASP A 230 -27.04 5.06 3.86
C ASP A 230 -26.03 3.91 3.59
N VAL A 231 -24.78 4.05 4.07
CA VAL A 231 -23.77 2.99 4.00
C VAL A 231 -23.80 2.17 5.28
N GLU A 232 -24.19 0.90 5.18
CA GLU A 232 -24.42 -0.01 6.32
C GLU A 232 -23.26 0.01 7.33
N LEU A 233 -22.01 -0.05 6.85
CA LEU A 233 -20.81 -0.03 7.73
C LEU A 233 -20.72 1.27 8.53
N VAL A 234 -20.97 2.41 7.91
CA VAL A 234 -20.93 3.72 8.58
C VAL A 234 -22.09 3.87 9.54
N ASP A 235 -23.30 3.45 9.15
CA ASP A 235 -24.48 3.51 10.01
C ASP A 235 -24.28 2.70 11.29
N GLN A 236 -23.79 1.47 11.17
CA GLN A 236 -23.49 0.60 12.30
C GLN A 236 -22.60 1.29 13.35
N TYR A 237 -21.45 1.84 12.91
CA TYR A 237 -20.49 2.45 13.85
C TYR A 237 -20.92 3.86 14.27
N SER A 238 -21.72 4.57 13.49
CA SER A 238 -22.30 5.84 13.89
C SER A 238 -23.35 5.65 15.00
N PHE A 239 -24.11 4.58 14.93
CA PHE A 239 -25.04 4.18 15.98
C PHE A 239 -24.29 3.75 17.25
N GLU A 240 -23.25 2.92 17.12
CA GLU A 240 -22.43 2.50 18.25
C GLU A 240 -21.76 3.69 18.96
N ALA A 241 -21.23 4.65 18.21
CA ALA A 241 -20.64 5.88 18.77
C ALA A 241 -21.65 6.67 19.61
N ARG A 242 -22.91 6.76 19.18
CA ARG A 242 -23.97 7.43 19.94
C ARG A 242 -24.41 6.63 21.17
N GLN A 243 -24.39 5.29 21.07
CA GLN A 243 -24.67 4.41 22.21
C GLN A 243 -23.64 4.59 23.34
N GLN A 244 -22.35 4.60 22.94
CA GLN A 244 -21.24 4.76 23.89
C GLN A 244 -21.18 6.19 24.47
N HIS A 245 -21.57 7.19 23.68
CA HIS A 245 -21.51 8.62 24.04
C HIS A 245 -22.83 9.33 23.73
N PRO A 246 -23.86 9.20 24.60
CA PRO A 246 -25.13 9.89 24.41
C PRO A 246 -24.96 11.41 24.28
N GLY A 247 -25.54 12.00 23.25
CA GLY A 247 -25.44 13.43 22.96
C GLY A 247 -24.22 13.84 22.13
N LEU A 248 -23.40 12.89 21.68
CA LEU A 248 -22.28 13.17 20.76
C LEU A 248 -22.79 13.69 19.41
N GLN A 249 -22.26 14.81 18.94
CA GLN A 249 -22.67 15.50 17.71
C GLN A 249 -21.48 16.10 16.94
N GLY A 250 -21.75 16.46 15.69
CA GLY A 250 -20.80 17.18 14.84
C GLY A 250 -19.50 16.39 14.60
N ARG A 251 -18.37 17.11 14.57
CA ARG A 251 -17.05 16.52 14.28
C ARG A 251 -16.66 15.38 15.23
N ARG A 252 -17.00 15.49 16.52
CA ARG A 252 -16.65 14.45 17.50
C ARG A 252 -17.37 13.14 17.18
N TRP A 253 -18.63 13.22 16.75
CA TRP A 253 -19.39 12.05 16.33
C TRP A 253 -18.77 11.42 15.06
N LEU A 254 -18.41 12.21 14.05
CA LEU A 254 -17.72 11.75 12.85
C LEU A 254 -16.41 11.01 13.20
N PHE A 255 -15.55 11.64 14.00
CA PHE A 255 -14.25 11.04 14.36
C PHE A 255 -14.41 9.77 15.19
N GLU A 256 -15.37 9.71 16.09
CA GLU A 256 -15.63 8.50 16.87
C GLU A 256 -16.16 7.37 15.98
N THR A 257 -17.05 7.67 15.03
CA THR A 257 -17.52 6.72 14.01
C THR A 257 -16.34 6.16 13.20
N ILE A 258 -15.48 7.02 12.66
CA ILE A 258 -14.30 6.62 11.90
C ILE A 258 -13.36 5.77 12.77
N ARG A 259 -13.11 6.16 14.02
CA ARG A 259 -12.23 5.42 14.94
C ARG A 259 -12.73 4.00 15.20
N LEU A 260 -14.02 3.85 15.46
CA LEU A 260 -14.64 2.53 15.70
C LEU A 260 -14.58 1.67 14.42
N MET A 261 -14.92 2.24 13.28
CA MET A 261 -14.87 1.58 11.98
C MET A 261 -13.44 1.10 11.64
N LEU A 262 -12.42 1.98 11.78
CA LEU A 262 -11.02 1.63 11.57
C LEU A 262 -10.57 0.49 12.47
N SER A 263 -10.89 0.57 13.77
CA SER A 263 -10.52 -0.46 14.74
C SER A 263 -11.12 -1.81 14.37
N ALA A 264 -12.39 -1.84 14.01
CA ALA A 264 -13.09 -3.06 13.62
C ALA A 264 -12.48 -3.68 12.35
N GLN A 265 -12.19 -2.88 11.32
CA GLN A 265 -11.56 -3.37 10.09
C GLN A 265 -10.14 -3.91 10.33
N VAL A 266 -9.35 -3.24 11.18
CA VAL A 266 -8.01 -3.69 11.57
C VAL A 266 -8.07 -5.04 12.29
N TYR A 267 -8.97 -5.20 13.26
CA TYR A 267 -9.13 -6.46 13.97
C TYR A 267 -9.67 -7.58 13.08
N ASP A 268 -10.62 -7.29 12.19
CA ASP A 268 -11.12 -8.27 11.21
C ASP A 268 -10.00 -8.78 10.30
N VAL A 269 -9.15 -7.89 9.79
CA VAL A 269 -7.98 -8.28 8.98
C VAL A 269 -7.03 -9.18 9.78
N MET A 270 -6.76 -8.83 11.05
CA MET A 270 -5.90 -9.65 11.91
C MET A 270 -6.48 -11.05 12.12
N ASP A 271 -7.76 -11.15 12.45
CA ASP A 271 -8.42 -12.41 12.77
C ASP A 271 -8.63 -13.29 11.53
N ALA A 272 -9.07 -12.68 10.41
CA ALA A 272 -9.19 -13.40 9.14
C ALA A 272 -7.84 -13.92 8.65
N THR A 273 -6.77 -13.13 8.80
CA THR A 273 -5.42 -13.56 8.41
C THR A 273 -4.92 -14.69 9.32
N ARG A 274 -5.10 -14.59 10.64
CA ARG A 274 -4.75 -15.69 11.57
C ARG A 274 -5.50 -16.99 11.23
N ALA A 275 -6.79 -16.90 10.94
CA ALA A 275 -7.60 -18.04 10.55
C ALA A 275 -7.09 -18.68 9.25
N ALA A 276 -6.78 -17.86 8.24
CA ALA A 276 -6.24 -18.35 6.97
C ALA A 276 -4.86 -18.99 7.14
N LEU A 277 -3.98 -18.39 7.92
CA LEU A 277 -2.65 -18.92 8.24
C LEU A 277 -2.74 -20.23 9.03
N GLY A 278 -3.68 -20.32 9.99
CA GLY A 278 -3.94 -21.53 10.76
C GLY A 278 -4.46 -22.69 9.92
N GLN A 279 -5.17 -22.42 8.82
CA GLN A 279 -5.63 -23.43 7.87
C GLN A 279 -4.55 -23.84 6.87
N ALA A 280 -3.79 -22.87 6.34
CA ALA A 280 -2.80 -23.12 5.30
C ALA A 280 -1.45 -23.62 5.83
N LEU A 281 -1.12 -23.32 7.10
CA LEU A 281 0.13 -23.68 7.78
C LEU A 281 1.38 -23.49 6.91
N PRO A 282 1.60 -22.28 6.32
CA PRO A 282 2.74 -22.07 5.47
C PRO A 282 4.04 -22.16 6.27
N GLY A 283 4.95 -23.03 5.83
CA GLY A 283 6.23 -23.24 6.51
C GLY A 283 7.25 -22.13 6.26
N ASP A 284 7.07 -21.35 5.19
CA ASP A 284 7.98 -20.28 4.79
C ASP A 284 7.30 -19.25 3.86
N VAL A 285 8.03 -18.21 3.48
CA VAL A 285 7.57 -17.16 2.54
C VAL A 285 7.25 -17.73 1.14
N GLN A 286 7.94 -18.80 0.71
CA GLN A 286 7.70 -19.37 -0.62
C GLN A 286 6.35 -20.13 -0.65
N ALA A 287 5.98 -20.78 0.44
CA ALA A 287 4.66 -21.38 0.60
C ALA A 287 3.55 -20.32 0.54
N VAL A 288 3.74 -19.17 1.18
CA VAL A 288 2.84 -18.00 1.06
C VAL A 288 2.70 -17.57 -0.40
N ARG A 289 3.81 -17.36 -1.09
CA ARG A 289 3.82 -16.91 -2.49
C ARG A 289 3.10 -17.86 -3.45
N GLN A 290 3.05 -19.13 -3.13
CA GLN A 290 2.42 -20.19 -3.95
C GLN A 290 0.96 -20.48 -3.53
N SER A 291 0.50 -19.93 -2.39
CA SER A 291 -0.81 -20.22 -1.84
C SER A 291 -1.88 -19.25 -2.37
N ALA A 292 -2.86 -19.78 -3.10
CA ALA A 292 -4.05 -19.03 -3.49
C ALA A 292 -4.98 -18.70 -2.31
N ALA A 293 -4.89 -19.45 -1.20
CA ALA A 293 -5.75 -19.28 -0.03
C ALA A 293 -5.41 -18.01 0.78
N LEU A 294 -4.14 -17.63 0.81
CA LEU A 294 -3.67 -16.44 1.55
C LEU A 294 -3.85 -15.12 0.79
N GLY A 295 -4.05 -15.16 -0.52
CA GLY A 295 -4.33 -13.99 -1.35
C GLY A 295 -5.75 -13.44 -1.22
N ARG A 296 -6.57 -14.04 -0.37
CA ARG A 296 -7.92 -13.58 -0.05
C ARG A 296 -8.05 -13.34 1.46
N VAL A 297 -7.46 -12.26 1.94
CA VAL A 297 -8.00 -11.67 3.15
C VAL A 297 -9.43 -11.28 2.80
N ARG A 298 -10.40 -11.85 3.49
CA ARG A 298 -11.83 -11.58 3.23
C ARG A 298 -12.01 -10.07 3.31
N LYS A 299 -12.43 -9.47 2.20
CA LYS A 299 -13.04 -8.14 2.25
C LYS A 299 -14.15 -8.26 3.28
N VAL A 300 -14.14 -7.40 4.28
CA VAL A 300 -15.28 -7.23 5.17
C VAL A 300 -16.50 -7.06 4.29
N ASN A 301 -17.53 -7.84 4.51
CA ASN A 301 -18.78 -7.70 3.77
C ASN A 301 -19.24 -6.24 3.88
N GLY A 302 -19.26 -5.51 2.77
CA GLY A 302 -19.67 -4.11 2.74
C GLY A 302 -18.58 -3.09 2.45
N ALA A 303 -17.43 -3.48 1.88
CA ALA A 303 -16.47 -2.49 1.39
C ALA A 303 -17.15 -1.54 0.41
N ILE A 304 -17.06 -0.26 0.68
CA ILE A 304 -17.40 0.82 -0.23
C ILE A 304 -16.56 0.64 -1.49
N SER A 305 -17.18 0.21 -2.58
CA SER A 305 -16.56 0.09 -3.90
C SER A 305 -16.82 1.35 -4.70
#